data_3bf9f22b895d87b4cb27421f75a27f0c
#
_entry.id   3bf9f22b895d87b4cb27421f75a27f0c
#
_cell.length_a   1.000
_cell.length_b   1.000
_cell.length_c   1.000
_cell.angle_alpha   90.00
_cell.angle_beta   90.00
_cell.angle_gamma   90.00
#
_symmetry.space_group_name_H-M   'P 1'
#
loop_
_entity.id
_entity.type
_entity.pdbx_description
1 polymer ?
#
loop_
_entity_poly.entity_id
_entity_poly.type
_entity_poly.pdbx_seq_one_letter_code
_entity_poly.pdbx_strand_id
1 'polypeptide(L)'
;PEDIRNSIQACRANEDGEIACGILDKIIENYQIAENEQVPICQDTGMACVFLEIGQDVHITGGDLTEAVDEGVRRGYSKGYLRKSVVKDPVRRGNTGDNTPAMLYTEIVPGENIKITVGPKGFGSENMSAIRMFKPSAGIEGIKDFILETVETAGPNPCPPMVVGVGIGGTFDKAALLAKKA
;
A
#
# COMPACT_ATOMS: atom_id res chain seq x y z
N PRO A 1 11.20 1.84 -6.32
CA PRO A 1 12.39 1.56 -5.51
C PRO A 1 13.35 0.62 -6.26
N GLU A 2 14.64 0.74 -5.96
CA GLU A 2 15.69 0.00 -6.70
C GLU A 2 15.66 -1.50 -6.41
N ASP A 3 15.33 -1.88 -5.20
CA ASP A 3 15.18 -3.28 -4.76
C ASP A 3 14.09 -4.03 -5.56
N ILE A 4 12.95 -3.40 -5.80
CA ILE A 4 11.86 -3.97 -6.60
C ILE A 4 12.31 -4.12 -8.07
N ARG A 5 12.98 -3.12 -8.63
CA ARG A 5 13.52 -3.20 -10.00
C ARG A 5 14.50 -4.35 -10.16
N ASN A 6 15.44 -4.45 -9.23
CA ASN A 6 16.46 -5.51 -9.25
C ASN A 6 15.80 -6.90 -9.13
N SER A 7 14.78 -7.05 -8.29
CA SER A 7 14.03 -8.30 -8.15
C SER A 7 13.31 -8.68 -9.44
N ILE A 8 12.62 -7.74 -10.09
CA ILE A 8 11.92 -8.03 -11.36
C ILE A 8 12.89 -8.37 -12.47
N GLN A 9 14.02 -7.65 -12.58
CA GLN A 9 15.07 -7.94 -13.57
C GLN A 9 15.69 -9.31 -13.32
N ALA A 10 15.94 -9.68 -12.06
CA ALA A 10 16.44 -11.00 -11.71
C ALA A 10 15.43 -12.11 -12.06
N CYS A 11 14.14 -11.89 -11.80
CA CYS A 11 13.08 -12.82 -12.22
C CYS A 11 13.08 -12.97 -13.74
N ARG A 12 13.15 -11.87 -14.49
CA ARG A 12 13.18 -11.89 -15.96
C ARG A 12 14.38 -12.64 -16.52
N ALA A 13 15.56 -12.48 -15.91
CA ALA A 13 16.78 -13.15 -16.34
C ALA A 13 16.78 -14.67 -16.10
N ASN A 14 15.97 -15.14 -15.15
CA ASN A 14 15.87 -16.56 -14.80
C ASN A 14 14.58 -17.24 -15.32
N GLU A 15 13.74 -16.52 -16.05
CA GLU A 15 12.49 -17.06 -16.60
C GLU A 15 12.69 -17.58 -18.01
N ASP A 16 12.22 -18.79 -18.27
CA ASP A 16 12.32 -19.47 -19.57
C ASP A 16 10.99 -19.53 -20.32
N GLY A 17 9.86 -19.29 -19.65
CA GLY A 17 8.54 -19.32 -20.25
C GLY A 17 8.27 -18.10 -21.13
N GLU A 18 8.03 -18.29 -22.40
CA GLU A 18 7.81 -17.19 -23.38
C GLU A 18 6.74 -16.18 -22.94
N ILE A 19 5.60 -16.66 -22.41
CA ILE A 19 4.52 -15.79 -21.94
C ILE A 19 4.95 -15.01 -20.69
N ALA A 20 5.58 -15.67 -19.73
CA ALA A 20 6.03 -15.04 -18.50
C ALA A 20 7.14 -14.01 -18.77
N CYS A 21 8.08 -14.34 -19.67
CA CYS A 21 9.07 -13.38 -20.18
C CYS A 21 8.41 -12.12 -20.75
N GLY A 22 7.43 -12.29 -21.63
CA GLY A 22 6.71 -11.17 -22.24
C GLY A 22 5.98 -10.31 -21.20
N ILE A 23 5.41 -10.89 -20.16
CA ILE A 23 4.76 -10.16 -19.06
C ILE A 23 5.81 -9.36 -18.25
N LEU A 24 6.93 -9.99 -17.87
CA LEU A 24 8.00 -9.33 -17.14
C LEU A 24 8.61 -8.17 -17.93
N ASP A 25 8.81 -8.35 -19.24
CA ASP A 25 9.30 -7.29 -20.13
C ASP A 25 8.32 -6.08 -20.12
N LYS A 26 7.01 -6.32 -20.15
CA LYS A 26 6.01 -5.25 -20.06
C LYS A 26 5.98 -4.56 -18.69
N ILE A 27 6.20 -5.27 -17.62
CA ILE A 27 6.33 -4.67 -16.28
C ILE A 27 7.56 -3.77 -16.22
N ILE A 28 8.68 -4.23 -16.78
CA ILE A 28 9.94 -3.46 -16.86
C ILE A 28 9.74 -2.18 -17.69
N GLU A 29 9.17 -2.30 -18.88
CA GLU A 29 8.84 -1.15 -19.74
C GLU A 29 7.94 -0.15 -19.02
N ASN A 30 6.89 -0.63 -18.35
CA ASN A 30 5.93 0.22 -17.64
C ASN A 30 6.56 1.07 -16.53
N TYR A 31 7.41 0.48 -15.70
CA TYR A 31 8.04 1.29 -14.65
C TYR A 31 9.08 2.28 -15.20
N GLN A 32 9.72 1.97 -16.33
CA GLN A 32 10.62 2.91 -17.01
C GLN A 32 9.85 4.12 -17.56
N ILE A 33 8.69 3.88 -18.19
CA ILE A 33 7.80 4.95 -18.67
C ILE A 33 7.33 5.80 -17.47
N ALA A 34 6.85 5.17 -16.40
CA ALA A 34 6.37 5.86 -15.23
C ALA A 34 7.45 6.78 -14.60
N GLU A 35 8.70 6.32 -14.57
CA GLU A 35 9.81 7.11 -14.08
C GLU A 35 10.17 8.28 -15.02
N ASN A 36 10.29 8.01 -16.32
CA ASN A 36 10.70 9.02 -17.29
C ASN A 36 9.65 10.12 -17.47
N GLU A 37 8.38 9.76 -17.45
CA GLU A 37 7.26 10.68 -17.65
C GLU A 37 6.70 11.24 -16.34
N GLN A 38 7.21 10.78 -15.18
CA GLN A 38 6.74 11.18 -13.84
C GLN A 38 5.24 10.97 -13.65
N VAL A 39 4.75 9.81 -14.10
CA VAL A 39 3.34 9.39 -13.97
C VAL A 39 3.23 8.14 -13.09
N PRO A 40 2.05 7.86 -12.52
CA PRO A 40 1.81 6.64 -11.76
C PRO A 40 2.03 5.38 -12.61
N ILE A 41 2.54 4.33 -11.99
CA ILE A 41 2.79 3.02 -12.61
C ILE A 41 1.49 2.29 -13.00
N CYS A 42 0.36 2.67 -12.39
CA CYS A 42 -0.96 2.10 -12.64
C CYS A 42 -2.04 3.17 -12.41
N GLN A 43 -3.20 3.01 -13.06
CA GLN A 43 -4.37 3.87 -12.87
C GLN A 43 -5.00 3.71 -11.47
N ASP A 44 -4.76 2.62 -10.76
CA ASP A 44 -5.26 2.41 -9.40
C ASP A 44 -4.31 3.07 -8.40
N THR A 45 -4.46 4.38 -8.23
CA THR A 45 -3.73 5.15 -7.22
C THR A 45 -4.41 5.10 -5.83
N GLY A 46 -5.55 4.43 -5.74
CA GLY A 46 -6.22 4.01 -4.52
C GLY A 46 -6.55 5.13 -3.55
N MET A 47 -6.31 4.87 -2.26
CA MET A 47 -6.45 5.83 -1.16
C MET A 47 -5.11 6.12 -0.50
N ALA A 48 -4.98 7.27 0.14
CA ALA A 48 -3.80 7.59 0.94
C ALA A 48 -3.86 6.90 2.30
N CYS A 49 -2.86 6.05 2.60
CA CYS A 49 -2.58 5.61 3.95
C CYS A 49 -1.49 6.51 4.53
N VAL A 50 -1.79 7.20 5.62
CA VAL A 50 -0.88 8.16 6.26
C VAL A 50 -0.54 7.65 7.65
N PHE A 51 0.75 7.41 7.89
CA PHE A 51 1.25 7.01 9.19
C PHE A 51 2.01 8.20 9.80
N LEU A 52 1.56 8.65 10.95
CA LEU A 52 2.18 9.73 11.72
C LEU A 52 2.84 9.16 12.98
N GLU A 53 4.15 9.30 13.07
CA GLU A 53 4.88 9.12 14.33
C GLU A 53 5.07 10.53 14.93
N ILE A 54 4.34 10.82 16.01
CA ILE A 54 4.30 12.16 16.62
C ILE A 54 5.12 12.11 17.91
N GLY A 55 6.15 12.94 17.99
CA GLY A 55 6.96 13.08 19.19
C GLY A 55 6.12 13.54 20.38
N GLN A 56 6.36 12.97 21.56
CA GLN A 56 5.59 13.27 22.78
C GLN A 56 5.65 14.76 23.17
N ASP A 57 6.73 15.44 22.81
CA ASP A 57 6.96 16.86 23.12
C ASP A 57 6.46 17.79 21.99
N VAL A 58 5.82 17.24 20.96
CA VAL A 58 5.23 18.04 19.87
C VAL A 58 3.91 18.65 20.31
N HIS A 59 3.76 19.93 20.07
CA HIS A 59 2.49 20.65 20.23
C HIS A 59 1.96 21.10 18.86
N ILE A 60 0.84 20.52 18.45
CA ILE A 60 0.18 20.82 17.18
C ILE A 60 -0.72 22.03 17.37
N THR A 61 -0.52 23.07 16.57
CA THR A 61 -1.27 24.32 16.61
C THR A 61 -1.82 24.69 15.22
N GLY A 62 -2.77 25.58 15.19
CA GLY A 62 -3.27 26.17 13.93
C GLY A 62 -4.41 25.44 13.27
N GLY A 63 -5.00 24.43 13.92
CA GLY A 63 -6.19 23.76 13.42
C GLY A 63 -6.24 22.26 13.73
N ASP A 64 -7.18 21.58 13.13
CA ASP A 64 -7.37 20.14 13.26
C ASP A 64 -6.35 19.38 12.41
N LEU A 65 -5.70 18.39 13.02
CA LEU A 65 -4.66 17.60 12.35
C LEU A 65 -5.24 16.72 11.23
N THR A 66 -6.40 16.14 11.44
CA THR A 66 -7.05 15.28 10.45
C THR A 66 -7.45 16.08 9.22
N GLU A 67 -8.03 17.25 9.42
CA GLU A 67 -8.35 18.19 8.33
C GLU A 67 -7.10 18.63 7.56
N ALA A 68 -6.00 18.88 8.24
CA ALA A 68 -4.73 19.25 7.60
C ALA A 68 -4.17 18.10 6.74
N VAL A 69 -4.26 16.86 7.21
CA VAL A 69 -3.87 15.67 6.45
C VAL A 69 -4.77 15.49 5.23
N ASP A 70 -6.08 15.57 5.40
CA ASP A 70 -7.04 15.45 4.30
C ASP A 70 -6.87 16.54 3.25
N GLU A 71 -6.58 17.79 3.66
CA GLU A 71 -6.24 18.85 2.72
C GLU A 71 -4.96 18.55 1.94
N GLY A 72 -3.95 17.98 2.59
CA GLY A 72 -2.73 17.51 1.94
C GLY A 72 -3.04 16.44 0.88
N VAL A 73 -3.88 15.47 1.19
CA VAL A 73 -4.32 14.42 0.27
C VAL A 73 -5.11 15.01 -0.90
N ARG A 74 -6.06 15.88 -0.64
CA ARG A 74 -6.87 16.57 -1.67
C ARG A 74 -6.00 17.30 -2.68
N ARG A 75 -5.02 18.05 -2.17
CA ARG A 75 -4.05 18.77 -3.02
C ARG A 75 -3.15 17.82 -3.80
N GLY A 76 -2.61 16.79 -3.14
CA GLY A 76 -1.73 15.80 -3.75
C GLY A 76 -2.40 15.08 -4.92
N TYR A 77 -3.60 14.54 -4.70
CA TYR A 77 -4.35 13.84 -5.74
C TYR A 77 -4.80 14.76 -6.88
N SER A 78 -5.13 16.02 -6.59
CA SER A 78 -5.50 16.99 -7.62
C SER A 78 -4.31 17.46 -8.46
N LYS A 79 -3.19 17.83 -7.81
CA LYS A 79 -1.99 18.32 -8.49
C LYS A 79 -1.24 17.21 -9.24
N GLY A 80 -1.27 15.97 -8.70
CA GLY A 80 -0.65 14.81 -9.31
C GLY A 80 -1.51 14.15 -10.39
N TYR A 81 -2.70 14.67 -10.69
CA TYR A 81 -3.67 14.06 -11.61
C TYR A 81 -3.97 12.61 -11.29
N LEU A 82 -3.95 12.26 -9.98
CA LEU A 82 -4.19 10.92 -9.52
C LEU A 82 -5.69 10.60 -9.53
N ARG A 83 -6.00 9.31 -9.76
CA ARG A 83 -7.40 8.85 -9.77
C ARG A 83 -8.01 8.97 -8.37
N LYS A 84 -9.16 9.64 -8.27
CA LYS A 84 -9.93 9.80 -7.04
C LYS A 84 -10.90 8.65 -6.90
N SER A 85 -10.56 7.66 -6.09
CA SER A 85 -11.29 6.39 -5.99
C SER A 85 -12.08 6.21 -4.69
N VAL A 86 -11.90 7.10 -3.70
CA VAL A 86 -12.57 6.99 -2.39
C VAL A 86 -14.06 7.25 -2.51
N VAL A 87 -14.85 6.38 -1.89
CA VAL A 87 -16.30 6.46 -1.83
C VAL A 87 -16.78 6.79 -0.42
N LYS A 88 -17.89 7.50 -0.31
CA LYS A 88 -18.49 7.92 0.97
C LYS A 88 -19.09 6.76 1.75
N ASP A 89 -19.49 5.71 1.04
CA ASP A 89 -20.20 4.56 1.60
C ASP A 89 -19.90 3.33 0.74
N PRO A 90 -19.55 2.19 1.33
CA PRO A 90 -19.14 1.00 0.57
C PRO A 90 -20.27 0.33 -0.21
N VAL A 91 -21.52 0.56 0.18
CA VAL A 91 -22.71 -0.05 -0.47
C VAL A 91 -23.26 0.87 -1.54
N ARG A 92 -23.50 2.15 -1.21
CA ARG A 92 -24.06 3.16 -2.13
C ARG A 92 -23.03 3.71 -3.11
N ARG A 93 -21.74 3.64 -2.75
CA ARG A 93 -20.59 3.94 -3.58
C ARG A 93 -20.54 5.35 -4.20
N GLY A 94 -21.15 6.33 -3.58
CA GLY A 94 -21.02 7.74 -4.00
C GLY A 94 -19.56 8.21 -3.82
N ASN A 95 -18.91 8.68 -4.89
CA ASN A 95 -17.54 9.17 -4.82
C ASN A 95 -17.44 10.45 -3.97
N THR A 96 -16.32 10.61 -3.24
CA THR A 96 -16.08 11.83 -2.43
C THR A 96 -15.70 13.04 -3.28
N GLY A 97 -15.12 12.82 -4.46
CA GLY A 97 -14.72 13.84 -5.41
C GLY A 97 -13.32 14.42 -5.20
N ASP A 98 -12.71 14.18 -4.04
CA ASP A 98 -11.42 14.73 -3.65
C ASP A 98 -10.43 13.71 -3.08
N ASN A 99 -10.84 12.44 -3.04
CA ASN A 99 -10.10 11.28 -2.52
C ASN A 99 -9.83 11.31 -1.02
N THR A 100 -10.64 12.05 -0.26
CA THR A 100 -10.63 12.04 1.21
C THR A 100 -11.81 11.22 1.76
N PRO A 101 -11.77 10.77 3.03
CA PRO A 101 -10.67 10.95 3.98
C PRO A 101 -9.47 10.04 3.69
N ALA A 102 -8.31 10.42 4.21
CA ALA A 102 -7.14 9.53 4.31
C ALA A 102 -7.39 8.44 5.36
N MET A 103 -6.69 7.31 5.20
CA MET A 103 -6.56 6.35 6.30
C MET A 103 -5.40 6.79 7.19
N LEU A 104 -5.75 7.47 8.28
CA LEU A 104 -4.77 8.07 9.20
C LEU A 104 -4.48 7.15 10.39
N TYR A 105 -3.23 6.82 10.58
CA TYR A 105 -2.70 6.05 11.70
C TYR A 105 -1.71 6.92 12.47
N THR A 106 -1.91 7.06 13.77
CA THR A 106 -1.06 7.88 14.63
C THR A 106 -0.41 7.03 15.73
N GLU A 107 0.87 7.28 15.97
CA GLU A 107 1.64 6.68 17.04
C GLU A 107 2.39 7.79 17.79
N ILE A 108 2.33 7.76 19.13
CA ILE A 108 3.12 8.67 19.96
C ILE A 108 4.47 8.02 20.24
N VAL A 109 5.54 8.73 19.92
CA VAL A 109 6.92 8.28 20.10
C VAL A 109 7.71 9.27 20.95
N PRO A 110 8.85 8.89 21.56
CA PRO A 110 9.68 9.85 22.26
C PRO A 110 10.24 10.94 21.34
N GLY A 111 10.38 12.17 21.86
CA GLY A 111 11.05 13.28 21.16
C GLY A 111 10.11 14.38 20.69
N GLU A 112 10.64 15.24 19.85
CA GLU A 112 10.03 16.52 19.42
C GLU A 112 9.79 16.61 17.90
N ASN A 113 9.91 15.49 17.17
CA ASN A 113 9.76 15.47 15.73
C ASN A 113 8.46 14.77 15.31
N ILE A 114 7.98 15.09 14.12
CA ILE A 114 6.92 14.35 13.43
C ILE A 114 7.53 13.65 12.23
N LYS A 115 7.30 12.33 12.13
CA LYS A 115 7.61 11.57 10.92
C LYS A 115 6.31 11.23 10.21
N ILE A 116 6.25 11.55 8.93
CA ILE A 116 5.10 11.30 8.07
C ILE A 116 5.49 10.28 7.02
N THR A 117 4.80 9.15 6.99
CA THR A 117 4.92 8.16 5.93
C THR A 117 3.61 8.10 5.16
N VAL A 118 3.65 8.27 3.84
CA VAL A 118 2.47 8.25 2.98
C VAL A 118 2.62 7.12 1.97
N GLY A 119 1.65 6.22 1.95
CA GLY A 119 1.57 5.14 0.98
C GLY A 119 0.24 5.21 0.22
N PRO A 120 0.24 5.40 -1.11
CA PRO A 120 -0.96 5.20 -1.88
C PRO A 120 -1.26 3.71 -1.96
N LYS A 121 -2.45 3.30 -1.47
CA LYS A 121 -2.87 1.90 -1.41
C LYS A 121 -3.97 1.63 -2.41
N GLY A 122 -3.64 0.91 -3.48
CA GLY A 122 -4.60 0.52 -4.50
C GLY A 122 -5.71 -0.38 -3.96
N PHE A 123 -6.93 -0.22 -4.45
CA PHE A 123 -8.07 -1.01 -3.98
C PHE A 123 -8.05 -2.45 -4.51
N GLY A 124 -7.49 -2.69 -5.69
CA GLY A 124 -7.28 -4.05 -6.20
C GLY A 124 -6.41 -4.87 -5.25
N SER A 125 -5.30 -4.31 -4.78
CA SER A 125 -4.43 -4.97 -3.81
C SER A 125 -5.03 -5.02 -2.40
N GLU A 126 -5.77 -4.00 -1.96
CA GLU A 126 -6.46 -4.02 -0.66
C GLU A 126 -7.49 -5.15 -0.58
N ASN A 127 -8.25 -5.37 -1.65
CA ASN A 127 -9.25 -6.43 -1.73
C ASN A 127 -8.66 -7.85 -1.70
N MET A 128 -7.36 -7.99 -1.98
CA MET A 128 -6.64 -9.27 -1.92
C MET A 128 -5.93 -9.50 -0.57
N SER A 129 -6.06 -8.57 0.36
CA SER A 129 -5.53 -8.73 1.71
C SER A 129 -6.29 -9.83 2.45
N ALA A 130 -5.57 -10.61 3.24
CA ALA A 130 -6.13 -11.69 4.05
C ALA A 130 -5.58 -11.67 5.48
N ILE A 131 -6.34 -12.17 6.42
CA ILE A 131 -5.91 -12.37 7.80
C ILE A 131 -6.35 -13.75 8.29
N ARG A 132 -5.50 -14.41 9.06
CA ARG A 132 -5.77 -15.73 9.61
C ARG A 132 -5.28 -15.83 11.06
N MET A 133 -6.13 -16.37 11.91
CA MET A 133 -5.76 -16.71 13.29
C MET A 133 -5.24 -18.15 13.33
N PHE A 134 -4.04 -18.34 13.86
CA PHE A 134 -3.40 -19.64 13.94
C PHE A 134 -3.38 -20.19 15.35
N LYS A 135 -3.44 -21.51 15.47
CA LYS A 135 -3.05 -22.19 16.71
C LYS A 135 -1.51 -22.23 16.79
N PRO A 136 -0.91 -22.22 17.99
CA PRO A 136 0.54 -22.28 18.14
C PRO A 136 1.21 -23.47 17.43
N SER A 137 0.47 -24.59 17.29
CA SER A 137 0.95 -25.79 16.59
C SER A 137 1.16 -25.62 15.07
N ALA A 138 0.64 -24.56 14.44
CA ALA A 138 0.86 -24.30 13.02
C ALA A 138 2.33 -23.95 12.71
N GLY A 139 3.02 -23.36 13.70
CA GLY A 139 4.42 -23.01 13.55
C GLY A 139 4.71 -22.05 12.41
N ILE A 140 5.97 -21.93 12.04
CA ILE A 140 6.40 -21.05 10.96
C ILE A 140 5.97 -21.54 9.58
N GLU A 141 5.88 -22.85 9.40
CA GLU A 141 5.48 -23.41 8.11
C GLU A 141 4.01 -23.09 7.78
N GLY A 142 3.11 -23.18 8.76
CA GLY A 142 1.73 -22.75 8.57
C GLY A 142 1.58 -21.27 8.22
N ILE A 143 2.49 -20.40 8.71
CA ILE A 143 2.53 -18.98 8.33
C ILE A 143 2.98 -18.82 6.88
N LYS A 144 4.05 -19.52 6.48
CA LYS A 144 4.55 -19.50 5.09
C LYS A 144 3.50 -20.01 4.10
N ASP A 145 2.86 -21.12 4.42
CA ASP A 145 1.81 -21.70 3.58
C ASP A 145 0.65 -20.70 3.38
N PHE A 146 0.25 -19.99 4.43
CA PHE A 146 -0.79 -18.96 4.32
C PHE A 146 -0.38 -17.79 3.45
N ILE A 147 0.89 -17.36 3.51
CA ILE A 147 1.40 -16.28 2.66
C ILE A 147 1.34 -16.73 1.19
N LEU A 148 1.84 -17.93 0.88
CA LEU A 148 1.81 -18.48 -0.47
C LEU A 148 0.38 -18.64 -1.00
N GLU A 149 -0.52 -19.23 -0.21
CA GLU A 149 -1.95 -19.37 -0.54
C GLU A 149 -2.59 -18.01 -0.85
N THR A 150 -2.27 -16.98 -0.06
CA THR A 150 -2.80 -15.63 -0.27
C THR A 150 -2.31 -15.03 -1.57
N VAL A 151 -1.01 -15.17 -1.88
CA VAL A 151 -0.41 -14.67 -3.13
C VAL A 151 -0.99 -15.39 -4.35
N GLU A 152 -1.10 -16.73 -4.30
CA GLU A 152 -1.69 -17.53 -5.37
C GLU A 152 -3.15 -17.14 -5.62
N THR A 153 -3.93 -16.99 -4.55
CA THR A 153 -5.35 -16.58 -4.62
C THR A 153 -5.50 -15.17 -5.19
N ALA A 154 -4.61 -14.26 -4.84
CA ALA A 154 -4.63 -12.89 -5.34
C ALA A 154 -4.40 -12.83 -6.86
N GLY A 155 -3.53 -13.67 -7.39
CA GLY A 155 -3.20 -13.71 -8.81
C GLY A 155 -2.84 -12.34 -9.37
N PRO A 156 -3.40 -11.93 -10.52
CA PRO A 156 -3.09 -10.63 -11.15
C PRO A 156 -3.88 -9.45 -10.58
N ASN A 157 -4.82 -9.68 -9.66
CA ASN A 157 -5.73 -8.63 -9.16
C ASN A 157 -5.03 -7.45 -8.45
N PRO A 158 -3.88 -7.64 -7.75
CA PRO A 158 -3.18 -6.53 -7.10
C PRO A 158 -2.45 -5.56 -8.03
N CYS A 159 -2.51 -5.73 -9.33
CA CYS A 159 -1.73 -4.96 -10.32
C CYS A 159 -0.20 -5.11 -10.13
N PRO A 160 0.49 -5.92 -10.96
CA PRO A 160 1.93 -6.11 -10.85
C PRO A 160 2.73 -4.82 -11.15
N PRO A 161 3.91 -4.63 -10.54
CA PRO A 161 4.57 -5.54 -9.58
C PRO A 161 3.89 -5.51 -8.21
N MET A 162 3.71 -6.68 -7.62
CA MET A 162 3.05 -6.82 -6.32
C MET A 162 4.09 -6.78 -5.19
N VAL A 163 3.78 -6.00 -4.14
CA VAL A 163 4.53 -5.98 -2.88
C VAL A 163 3.68 -6.60 -1.78
N VAL A 164 4.25 -7.55 -1.05
CA VAL A 164 3.56 -8.30 0.00
C VAL A 164 4.02 -7.84 1.37
N GLY A 165 3.17 -7.12 2.09
CA GLY A 165 3.38 -6.77 3.49
C GLY A 165 2.85 -7.87 4.41
N VAL A 166 3.67 -8.32 5.36
CA VAL A 166 3.32 -9.39 6.31
C VAL A 166 3.38 -8.88 7.74
N GLY A 167 2.27 -8.97 8.45
CA GLY A 167 2.17 -8.66 9.89
C GLY A 167 1.96 -9.92 10.70
N ILE A 168 2.79 -10.17 11.72
CA ILE A 168 2.74 -11.36 12.55
C ILE A 168 2.65 -10.97 14.02
N GLY A 169 1.66 -11.50 14.71
CA GLY A 169 1.48 -11.31 16.15
C GLY A 169 0.70 -10.04 16.52
N GLY A 170 0.59 -9.77 17.82
CA GLY A 170 -0.30 -8.77 18.38
C GLY A 170 -1.76 -9.25 18.43
N THR A 171 -2.68 -8.33 18.24
CA THR A 171 -4.12 -8.58 18.13
C THR A 171 -4.52 -8.61 16.64
N PHE A 172 -5.77 -8.99 16.36
CA PHE A 172 -6.33 -9.02 15.01
C PHE A 172 -6.08 -7.72 14.22
N ASP A 173 -6.39 -6.60 14.83
CA ASP A 173 -6.20 -5.26 14.27
C ASP A 173 -4.71 -4.88 14.16
N LYS A 174 -3.90 -5.25 15.17
CA LYS A 174 -2.46 -4.95 15.15
C LYS A 174 -1.73 -5.72 14.06
N ALA A 175 -2.06 -6.99 13.84
CA ALA A 175 -1.47 -7.77 12.76
C ALA A 175 -1.78 -7.16 11.38
N ALA A 176 -3.04 -6.75 11.16
CA ALA A 176 -3.45 -6.07 9.93
C ALA A 176 -2.72 -4.72 9.73
N LEU A 177 -2.57 -3.94 10.80
CA LEU A 177 -1.83 -2.68 10.76
C LEU A 177 -0.35 -2.88 10.44
N LEU A 178 0.29 -3.90 11.06
CA LEU A 178 1.68 -4.24 10.78
C LEU A 178 1.89 -4.64 9.32
N ALA A 179 1.00 -5.48 8.78
CA ALA A 179 1.04 -5.86 7.37
C ALA A 179 0.90 -4.66 6.42
N LYS A 180 0.05 -3.69 6.78
CA LYS A 180 -0.18 -2.48 5.98
C LYS A 180 1.00 -1.50 6.05
N LYS A 181 1.74 -1.47 7.15
CA LYS A 181 2.91 -0.60 7.35
C LYS A 181 4.19 -1.20 6.75
N ALA A 182 4.25 -2.55 6.63
CA ALA A 182 5.39 -3.28 6.06
C ALA A 182 5.43 -3.16 4.54
#